data_bcbdc95b869d6946933ffde1a173d00e
#
_entry.id   bcbdc95b869d6946933ffde1a173d00e
#
_cell.length_a   1.000
_cell.length_b   1.000
_cell.length_c   1.000
_cell.angle_alpha   90.00
_cell.angle_beta   90.00
_cell.angle_gamma   90.00
#
_symmetry.space_group_name_H-M   'P 1'
#
loop_
_entity.id
_entity.type
_entity.pdbx_description
1 polymer ?
#
loop_
_entity_poly.entity_id
_entity_poly.type
_entity_poly.pdbx_seq_one_letter_code
_entity_poly.pdbx_strand_id
1 'polypeptide(L)'
;MKKAILMMTFGSPEEITFEGVADFFTNIRRGVRPQDHEIQTLYDNYVRIGGTPLQKITRQEVALVEARLGNEYSVYFANKFSSPFIPDVIGQMEADGIEQCICLILEPHYSFYSVMGYEKFLESKQIQFLVIKDWYQEEALLNYWADEIAKILKEEVKHDSFKVIFSAHSVPIFALDFGDPYIDQIFENSKLVAEKLGLSSEQYTNTWQSESDIGIPWIKPDVLEYLREQTEHPDHYIFVSISFISEHIEVLFDNDVECYDLCQEFGVNYHRPPMPNTDSRLIDALVNTVRVNENQEFKEFLPEEETFDELVPSDETKNILAESEDLQMPEFVKKLIEKKGRENVKMPYLIKKMLEKAGKLPKE
;
A
#
# COMPACT_ATOMS: atom_id res chain seq x y z
N MET A 1 27.43 -19.43 1.08
CA MET A 1 25.97 -19.29 1.16
C MET A 1 25.50 -18.60 -0.09
N LYS A 2 24.47 -19.15 -0.74
CA LYS A 2 23.87 -18.56 -1.93
C LYS A 2 22.81 -17.56 -1.49
N LYS A 3 22.99 -16.30 -1.86
CA LYS A 3 22.11 -15.20 -1.44
C LYS A 3 21.14 -14.81 -2.54
N ALA A 4 19.93 -14.45 -2.16
CA ALA A 4 18.91 -13.94 -3.07
C ALA A 4 18.30 -12.63 -2.57
N ILE A 5 17.62 -11.94 -3.48
CA ILE A 5 16.70 -10.87 -3.20
C ILE A 5 15.33 -11.31 -3.70
N LEU A 6 14.32 -11.20 -2.86
CA LEU A 6 12.91 -11.39 -3.22
C LEU A 6 12.23 -10.03 -3.23
N MET A 7 11.98 -9.51 -4.42
CA MET A 7 11.20 -8.29 -4.62
C MET A 7 9.72 -8.65 -4.61
N MET A 8 8.94 -8.01 -3.75
CA MET A 8 7.55 -8.36 -3.53
C MET A 8 6.63 -7.16 -3.73
N THR A 9 5.46 -7.41 -4.32
CA THR A 9 4.40 -6.41 -4.50
C THR A 9 3.03 -7.03 -4.20
N PHE A 10 2.02 -6.18 -4.08
CA PHE A 10 0.65 -6.59 -3.84
C PHE A 10 0.09 -7.48 -4.94
N GLY A 11 0.44 -7.17 -6.19
CA GLY A 11 -0.06 -7.84 -7.39
C GLY A 11 -1.22 -7.11 -8.05
N SER A 12 -1.72 -7.69 -9.11
CA SER A 12 -2.88 -7.21 -9.87
C SER A 12 -3.55 -8.38 -10.60
N PRO A 13 -4.78 -8.22 -11.11
CA PRO A 13 -5.40 -9.24 -11.94
C PRO A 13 -4.48 -9.62 -13.11
N GLU A 14 -4.41 -10.90 -13.45
CA GLU A 14 -3.64 -11.37 -14.62
C GLU A 14 -4.33 -10.96 -15.93
N GLU A 15 -5.65 -11.04 -15.95
CA GLU A 15 -6.48 -10.62 -17.07
C GLU A 15 -7.57 -9.66 -16.59
N ILE A 16 -7.81 -8.61 -17.37
CA ILE A 16 -8.90 -7.65 -17.07
C ILE A 16 -10.20 -8.20 -17.67
N THR A 17 -10.67 -9.26 -17.05
CA THR A 17 -12.00 -9.84 -17.25
C THR A 17 -12.74 -9.86 -15.92
N PHE A 18 -14.06 -9.97 -15.94
CA PHE A 18 -14.84 -10.05 -14.71
C PHE A 18 -14.34 -11.17 -13.78
N GLU A 19 -14.08 -12.37 -14.32
CA GLU A 19 -13.57 -13.50 -13.52
C GLU A 19 -12.12 -13.29 -13.08
N GLY A 20 -11.23 -12.74 -13.92
CA GLY A 20 -9.85 -12.43 -13.52
C GLY A 20 -9.79 -11.42 -12.38
N VAL A 21 -10.66 -10.40 -12.40
CA VAL A 21 -10.80 -9.46 -11.28
C VAL A 21 -11.42 -10.14 -10.06
N ALA A 22 -12.41 -11.02 -10.26
CA ALA A 22 -13.04 -11.78 -9.18
C ALA A 22 -12.04 -12.70 -8.47
N ASP A 23 -11.18 -13.38 -9.21
CA ASP A 23 -10.14 -14.26 -8.66
C ASP A 23 -9.12 -13.47 -7.85
N PHE A 24 -8.64 -12.35 -8.39
CA PHE A 24 -7.73 -11.46 -7.67
C PHE A 24 -8.35 -10.92 -6.38
N PHE A 25 -9.59 -10.42 -6.45
CA PHE A 25 -10.30 -9.91 -5.28
C PHE A 25 -10.61 -11.01 -4.25
N THR A 26 -10.86 -12.25 -4.71
CA THR A 26 -11.02 -13.42 -3.85
C THR A 26 -9.73 -13.74 -3.08
N ASN A 27 -8.56 -13.60 -3.74
CA ASN A 27 -7.26 -13.80 -3.08
C ASN A 27 -7.02 -12.73 -2.00
N ILE A 28 -7.31 -11.46 -2.27
CA ILE A 28 -7.25 -10.37 -1.28
C ILE A 28 -8.14 -10.71 -0.07
N ARG A 29 -9.33 -11.25 -0.30
CA ARG A 29 -10.28 -11.67 0.74
C ARG A 29 -10.04 -13.09 1.27
N ARG A 30 -8.79 -13.58 1.16
CA ARG A 30 -8.36 -14.89 1.72
C ARG A 30 -9.25 -16.05 1.29
N GLY A 31 -9.66 -16.08 0.03
CA GLY A 31 -10.47 -17.12 -0.59
C GLY A 31 -11.99 -16.97 -0.37
N VAL A 32 -12.45 -15.82 0.11
CA VAL A 32 -13.88 -15.47 0.15
C VAL A 32 -14.22 -14.63 -1.07
N ARG A 33 -15.01 -15.21 -2.01
CA ARG A 33 -15.43 -14.48 -3.22
C ARG A 33 -16.28 -13.26 -2.82
N PRO A 34 -15.95 -12.05 -3.32
CA PRO A 34 -16.79 -10.86 -3.15
C PRO A 34 -18.16 -11.02 -3.81
N GLN A 35 -19.08 -10.11 -3.52
CA GLN A 35 -20.35 -10.06 -4.23
C GLN A 35 -20.16 -9.54 -5.66
N ASP A 36 -21.01 -9.98 -6.59
CA ASP A 36 -20.85 -9.63 -8.00
C ASP A 36 -20.86 -8.11 -8.26
N HIS A 37 -21.59 -7.32 -7.47
CA HIS A 37 -21.57 -5.87 -7.62
C HIS A 37 -20.24 -5.25 -7.20
N GLU A 38 -19.56 -5.78 -6.16
CA GLU A 38 -18.24 -5.32 -5.73
C GLU A 38 -17.20 -5.67 -6.81
N ILE A 39 -17.30 -6.88 -7.38
CA ILE A 39 -16.44 -7.31 -8.49
C ILE A 39 -16.67 -6.42 -9.70
N GLN A 40 -17.94 -6.11 -10.03
CA GLN A 40 -18.29 -5.28 -11.17
C GLN A 40 -17.71 -3.86 -11.02
N THR A 41 -17.82 -3.26 -9.85
CA THR A 41 -17.24 -1.93 -9.57
C THR A 41 -15.73 -1.93 -9.81
N LEU A 42 -15.00 -2.90 -9.25
CA LEU A 42 -13.56 -2.99 -9.44
C LEU A 42 -13.18 -3.28 -10.90
N TYR A 43 -13.95 -4.15 -11.59
CA TYR A 43 -13.77 -4.45 -13.01
C TYR A 43 -13.96 -3.20 -13.87
N ASP A 44 -15.02 -2.43 -13.63
CA ASP A 44 -15.30 -1.20 -14.37
C ASP A 44 -14.19 -0.16 -14.19
N ASN A 45 -13.60 -0.07 -12.98
CA ASN A 45 -12.46 0.79 -12.71
C ASN A 45 -11.23 0.37 -13.53
N TYR A 46 -10.92 -0.94 -13.58
CA TYR A 46 -9.84 -1.45 -14.43
C TYR A 46 -10.10 -1.19 -15.92
N VAL A 47 -11.32 -1.37 -16.39
CA VAL A 47 -11.69 -1.08 -17.79
C VAL A 47 -11.54 0.42 -18.09
N ARG A 48 -11.95 1.29 -17.18
CA ARG A 48 -11.87 2.75 -17.36
C ARG A 48 -10.44 3.25 -17.52
N ILE A 49 -9.48 2.66 -16.83
CA ILE A 49 -8.06 3.03 -16.94
C ILE A 49 -7.33 2.26 -18.06
N GLY A 50 -8.02 1.39 -18.80
CA GLY A 50 -7.42 0.59 -19.87
C GLY A 50 -6.56 -0.58 -19.39
N GLY A 51 -6.78 -1.06 -18.16
CA GLY A 51 -6.02 -2.13 -17.51
C GLY A 51 -4.92 -1.58 -16.60
N THR A 52 -4.08 -2.47 -16.06
CA THR A 52 -3.00 -2.09 -15.13
C THR A 52 -1.63 -2.46 -15.69
N PRO A 53 -0.65 -1.54 -15.69
CA PRO A 53 0.70 -1.84 -16.13
C PRO A 53 1.58 -2.46 -15.03
N LEU A 54 1.09 -2.61 -13.79
CA LEU A 54 1.87 -2.92 -12.59
C LEU A 54 2.82 -4.11 -12.77
N GLN A 55 2.30 -5.27 -13.17
CA GLN A 55 3.14 -6.47 -13.30
C GLN A 55 4.25 -6.32 -14.35
N LYS A 56 3.97 -5.60 -15.44
CA LYS A 56 4.96 -5.32 -16.47
C LYS A 56 6.05 -4.41 -15.94
N ILE A 57 5.67 -3.35 -15.23
CA ILE A 57 6.60 -2.39 -14.61
C ILE A 57 7.47 -3.12 -13.59
N THR A 58 6.87 -3.88 -12.67
CA THR A 58 7.61 -4.60 -11.63
C THR A 58 8.63 -5.58 -12.21
N ARG A 59 8.27 -6.33 -13.26
CA ARG A 59 9.24 -7.21 -13.94
C ARG A 59 10.43 -6.43 -14.54
N GLN A 60 10.21 -5.22 -15.00
CA GLN A 60 11.29 -4.35 -15.49
C GLN A 60 12.14 -3.81 -14.34
N GLU A 61 11.53 -3.40 -13.22
CA GLU A 61 12.22 -3.00 -11.99
C GLU A 61 13.14 -4.12 -11.51
N VAL A 62 12.63 -5.34 -11.41
CA VAL A 62 13.40 -6.54 -11.03
C VAL A 62 14.60 -6.74 -11.94
N ALA A 63 14.40 -6.71 -13.25
CA ALA A 63 15.50 -6.88 -14.22
C ALA A 63 16.57 -5.77 -14.11
N LEU A 64 16.15 -4.52 -13.84
CA LEU A 64 17.07 -3.40 -13.66
C LEU A 64 17.83 -3.49 -12.33
N VAL A 65 17.20 -3.91 -11.25
CA VAL A 65 17.85 -4.15 -9.95
C VAL A 65 18.85 -5.30 -10.08
N GLU A 66 18.47 -6.41 -10.71
CA GLU A 66 19.35 -7.54 -10.98
C GLU A 66 20.60 -7.11 -11.78
N ALA A 67 20.39 -6.33 -12.85
CA ALA A 67 21.51 -5.82 -13.66
C ALA A 67 22.47 -4.91 -12.85
N ARG A 68 21.95 -4.11 -11.89
CA ARG A 68 22.77 -3.25 -11.01
C ARG A 68 23.51 -4.00 -9.93
N LEU A 69 22.94 -5.07 -9.39
CA LEU A 69 23.55 -5.90 -8.36
C LEU A 69 24.54 -6.94 -8.94
N GLY A 70 24.41 -7.25 -10.23
CA GLY A 70 25.28 -8.20 -10.91
C GLY A 70 25.12 -9.63 -10.38
N ASN A 71 26.22 -10.39 -10.40
CA ASN A 71 26.21 -11.81 -10.02
C ASN A 71 26.27 -12.09 -8.50
N GLU A 72 26.14 -11.06 -7.68
CA GLU A 72 26.23 -11.22 -6.22
C GLU A 72 24.96 -11.83 -5.63
N TYR A 73 23.82 -11.58 -6.27
CA TYR A 73 22.50 -12.04 -5.85
C TYR A 73 21.75 -12.68 -7.01
N SER A 74 20.92 -13.67 -6.70
CA SER A 74 19.82 -14.08 -7.59
C SER A 74 18.58 -13.25 -7.22
N VAL A 75 17.97 -12.57 -8.17
CA VAL A 75 16.81 -11.73 -7.90
C VAL A 75 15.53 -12.46 -8.33
N TYR A 76 14.59 -12.56 -7.42
CA TYR A 76 13.28 -13.17 -7.61
C TYR A 76 12.18 -12.14 -7.47
N PHE A 77 11.05 -12.41 -8.09
CA PHE A 77 9.85 -11.58 -8.04
C PHE A 77 8.65 -12.40 -7.59
N ALA A 78 7.85 -11.86 -6.67
CA ALA A 78 6.61 -12.47 -6.23
C ALA A 78 5.52 -11.44 -5.92
N ASN A 79 4.27 -11.87 -6.05
CA ASN A 79 3.10 -11.10 -5.64
C ASN A 79 2.43 -11.74 -4.42
N LYS A 80 1.81 -10.88 -3.62
CA LYS A 80 1.03 -11.31 -2.45
C LYS A 80 -0.30 -11.97 -2.87
N PHE A 81 -1.00 -11.43 -3.87
CA PHE A 81 -2.36 -11.82 -4.22
C PHE A 81 -2.59 -12.25 -5.67
N SER A 82 -1.54 -12.34 -6.47
CA SER A 82 -1.59 -12.87 -7.83
C SER A 82 -0.32 -13.66 -8.17
N SER A 83 -0.31 -14.39 -9.29
CA SER A 83 0.88 -15.13 -9.74
C SER A 83 2.00 -14.18 -10.23
N PRO A 84 3.27 -14.54 -9.95
CA PRO A 84 3.74 -15.67 -9.16
C PRO A 84 3.55 -15.41 -7.66
N PHE A 85 2.94 -16.35 -6.95
CA PHE A 85 2.69 -16.20 -5.52
C PHE A 85 3.96 -16.37 -4.68
N ILE A 86 4.07 -15.67 -3.55
CA ILE A 86 5.23 -15.73 -2.66
C ILE A 86 5.60 -17.17 -2.26
N PRO A 87 4.67 -18.05 -1.83
CA PRO A 87 5.03 -19.42 -1.47
C PRO A 87 5.60 -20.24 -2.63
N ASP A 88 5.08 -20.03 -3.85
CA ASP A 88 5.57 -20.76 -5.03
C ASP A 88 7.00 -20.35 -5.38
N VAL A 89 7.29 -19.03 -5.27
CA VAL A 89 8.63 -18.49 -5.53
C VAL A 89 9.60 -18.93 -4.44
N ILE A 90 9.20 -19.01 -3.18
CA ILE A 90 10.03 -19.57 -2.09
C ILE A 90 10.39 -21.02 -2.40
N GLY A 91 9.42 -21.84 -2.83
CA GLY A 91 9.68 -23.22 -3.27
C GLY A 91 10.70 -23.30 -4.43
N GLN A 92 10.65 -22.37 -5.40
CA GLN A 92 11.64 -22.26 -6.46
C GLN A 92 13.03 -21.89 -5.89
N MET A 93 13.10 -20.94 -4.98
CA MET A 93 14.36 -20.51 -4.34
C MET A 93 14.99 -21.65 -3.55
N GLU A 94 14.20 -22.48 -2.85
CA GLU A 94 14.67 -23.69 -2.16
C GLU A 94 15.27 -24.70 -3.15
N ALA A 95 14.60 -24.93 -4.28
CA ALA A 95 15.09 -25.81 -5.36
C ALA A 95 16.39 -25.30 -5.99
N ASP A 96 16.57 -23.98 -6.06
CA ASP A 96 17.78 -23.31 -6.55
C ASP A 96 18.91 -23.30 -5.51
N GLY A 97 18.66 -23.78 -4.29
CA GLY A 97 19.62 -23.89 -3.19
C GLY A 97 19.94 -22.53 -2.55
N ILE A 98 19.00 -21.63 -2.48
CA ILE A 98 19.14 -20.36 -1.74
C ILE A 98 19.12 -20.66 -0.24
N GLU A 99 19.99 -20.01 0.51
CA GLU A 99 20.14 -20.17 1.96
C GLU A 99 19.79 -18.87 2.71
N GLN A 100 19.99 -17.70 2.05
CA GLN A 100 19.67 -16.39 2.61
C GLN A 100 18.95 -15.53 1.58
N CYS A 101 17.88 -14.85 2.01
CA CYS A 101 17.09 -13.98 1.16
C CYS A 101 16.82 -12.63 1.83
N ILE A 102 17.12 -11.55 1.13
CA ILE A 102 16.69 -10.20 1.49
C ILE A 102 15.33 -9.99 0.82
N CYS A 103 14.32 -9.72 1.64
CA CYS A 103 12.97 -9.43 1.20
C CYS A 103 12.79 -7.91 1.08
N LEU A 104 12.63 -7.44 -0.15
CA LEU A 104 12.41 -6.04 -0.49
C LEU A 104 10.97 -5.86 -0.96
N ILE A 105 10.13 -5.29 -0.09
CA ILE A 105 8.75 -4.97 -0.44
C ILE A 105 8.75 -3.64 -1.23
N LEU A 106 8.06 -3.61 -2.36
CA LEU A 106 7.99 -2.44 -3.25
C LEU A 106 6.95 -1.42 -2.76
N GLU A 107 6.85 -1.30 -1.45
CA GLU A 107 6.08 -0.32 -0.69
C GLU A 107 7.07 0.40 0.25
N PRO A 108 7.31 1.73 0.08
CA PRO A 108 8.38 2.41 0.80
C PRO A 108 8.15 2.55 2.30
N HIS A 109 6.89 2.54 2.73
CA HIS A 109 6.47 2.81 4.11
C HIS A 109 6.04 1.52 4.81
N TYR A 110 6.39 1.39 6.07
CA TYR A 110 5.99 0.25 6.88
C TYR A 110 4.58 0.42 7.44
N SER A 111 3.76 -0.61 7.30
CA SER A 111 2.49 -0.73 8.00
C SER A 111 2.24 -2.17 8.41
N PHE A 112 1.56 -2.38 9.54
CA PHE A 112 1.02 -3.68 9.93
C PHE A 112 0.00 -4.20 8.91
N TYR A 113 -0.63 -3.29 8.17
CA TYR A 113 -1.61 -3.62 7.13
C TYR A 113 -0.99 -4.06 5.83
N SER A 114 0.15 -3.48 5.47
CA SER A 114 0.83 -3.76 4.20
C SER A 114 2.06 -4.66 4.40
N VAL A 115 3.20 -4.08 4.79
CA VAL A 115 4.51 -4.73 4.83
C VAL A 115 4.54 -5.93 5.75
N MET A 116 4.03 -5.83 6.98
CA MET A 116 3.96 -6.97 7.89
C MET A 116 3.12 -8.12 7.31
N GLY A 117 2.12 -7.80 6.50
CA GLY A 117 1.27 -8.79 5.85
C GLY A 117 2.00 -9.69 4.84
N TYR A 118 3.19 -9.29 4.34
CA TYR A 118 4.03 -10.12 3.48
C TYR A 118 4.80 -11.16 4.28
N GLU A 119 5.22 -10.84 5.50
CA GLU A 119 5.99 -11.73 6.37
C GLU A 119 5.26 -13.05 6.65
N LYS A 120 3.93 -13.04 6.65
CA LYS A 120 3.09 -14.23 6.85
C LYS A 120 3.24 -15.31 5.78
N PHE A 121 3.81 -14.96 4.63
CA PHE A 121 4.06 -15.88 3.54
C PHE A 121 5.51 -16.37 3.49
N LEU A 122 6.41 -15.83 4.36
CA LEU A 122 7.83 -16.19 4.40
C LEU A 122 8.03 -17.45 5.25
N GLU A 123 7.65 -18.61 4.73
CA GLU A 123 7.84 -19.89 5.41
C GLU A 123 8.88 -20.74 4.67
N SER A 124 10.00 -21.03 5.33
CA SER A 124 11.01 -21.96 4.85
C SER A 124 11.85 -22.51 5.99
N LYS A 125 12.23 -23.81 5.90
CA LYS A 125 13.21 -24.43 6.80
C LYS A 125 14.64 -24.39 6.27
N GLN A 126 14.82 -23.87 5.05
CA GLN A 126 16.11 -23.84 4.36
C GLN A 126 16.64 -22.41 4.20
N ILE A 127 15.71 -21.43 4.08
CA ILE A 127 16.04 -20.04 3.79
C ILE A 127 15.86 -19.20 5.05
N GLN A 128 16.89 -18.45 5.40
CA GLN A 128 16.78 -17.38 6.37
C GLN A 128 16.47 -16.07 5.64
N PHE A 129 15.55 -15.30 6.18
CA PHE A 129 15.07 -14.06 5.56
C PHE A 129 15.52 -12.83 6.35
N LEU A 130 15.81 -11.77 5.63
CA LEU A 130 15.96 -10.42 6.14
C LEU A 130 14.86 -9.56 5.49
N VAL A 131 13.88 -9.11 6.25
CA VAL A 131 12.80 -8.26 5.74
C VAL A 131 13.16 -6.80 5.96
N ILE A 132 13.28 -6.05 4.87
CA ILE A 132 13.43 -4.60 4.91
C ILE A 132 12.05 -3.99 5.18
N LYS A 133 11.93 -3.28 6.30
CA LYS A 133 10.64 -2.77 6.80
C LYS A 133 10.18 -1.53 6.05
N ASP A 134 11.08 -0.58 5.87
CA ASP A 134 10.80 0.68 5.18
C ASP A 134 12.07 1.20 4.48
N TRP A 135 11.87 2.13 3.54
CA TRP A 135 12.94 2.77 2.78
C TRP A 135 12.49 4.12 2.17
N TYR A 136 11.43 4.73 2.71
CA TYR A 136 10.85 5.99 2.23
C TYR A 136 11.80 7.19 2.32
N GLN A 137 12.86 7.10 3.14
CA GLN A 137 13.88 8.15 3.30
C GLN A 137 15.04 8.04 2.31
N GLU A 138 15.01 7.07 1.38
CA GLU A 138 16.06 6.94 0.38
C GLU A 138 16.20 8.22 -0.45
N GLU A 139 17.40 8.80 -0.40
CA GLU A 139 17.68 10.12 -0.96
C GLU A 139 17.37 10.20 -2.45
N ALA A 140 17.60 9.13 -3.20
CA ALA A 140 17.32 9.07 -4.62
C ALA A 140 15.80 9.11 -4.91
N LEU A 141 14.98 8.48 -4.06
CA LEU A 141 13.51 8.53 -4.16
C LEU A 141 12.99 9.93 -3.80
N LEU A 142 13.52 10.54 -2.73
CA LEU A 142 13.14 11.90 -2.34
C LEU A 142 13.50 12.90 -3.43
N ASN A 143 14.67 12.76 -4.06
CA ASN A 143 15.10 13.60 -5.19
C ASN A 143 14.20 13.38 -6.42
N TYR A 144 13.77 12.15 -6.69
CA TYR A 144 12.81 11.87 -7.76
C TYR A 144 11.56 12.73 -7.61
N TRP A 145 10.89 12.64 -6.44
CA TRP A 145 9.67 13.40 -6.20
C TRP A 145 9.88 14.90 -6.25
N ALA A 146 10.95 15.40 -5.63
CA ALA A 146 11.25 16.83 -5.63
C ALA A 146 11.50 17.35 -7.07
N ASP A 147 12.28 16.63 -7.87
CA ASP A 147 12.59 17.04 -9.24
C ASP A 147 11.35 17.04 -10.14
N GLU A 148 10.51 15.99 -10.05
CA GLU A 148 9.32 15.90 -10.90
C GLU A 148 8.26 16.95 -10.51
N ILE A 149 8.07 17.22 -9.22
CA ILE A 149 7.20 18.31 -8.75
C ILE A 149 7.78 19.67 -9.20
N ALA A 150 9.10 19.90 -9.06
CA ALA A 150 9.74 21.13 -9.47
C ALA A 150 9.57 21.42 -10.97
N LYS A 151 9.54 20.40 -11.83
CA LYS A 151 9.24 20.56 -13.26
C LYS A 151 7.83 21.10 -13.46
N ILE A 152 6.82 20.50 -12.79
CA ILE A 152 5.44 20.99 -12.88
C ILE A 152 5.31 22.42 -12.39
N LEU A 153 5.92 22.73 -11.22
CA LEU A 153 5.91 24.09 -10.68
C LEU A 153 6.52 25.11 -11.64
N LYS A 154 7.59 24.76 -12.32
CA LYS A 154 8.30 25.64 -13.26
C LYS A 154 7.60 25.78 -14.60
N GLU A 155 7.09 24.69 -15.15
CA GLU A 155 6.62 24.63 -16.54
C GLU A 155 5.13 24.95 -16.66
N GLU A 156 4.32 24.47 -15.71
CA GLU A 156 2.87 24.55 -15.75
C GLU A 156 2.32 25.63 -14.81
N VAL A 157 2.72 25.60 -13.53
CA VAL A 157 2.20 26.51 -12.48
C VAL A 157 2.77 27.92 -12.61
N LYS A 158 4.09 28.05 -12.81
CA LYS A 158 4.80 29.34 -12.94
C LYS A 158 4.61 30.25 -11.74
N HIS A 159 3.66 31.21 -11.82
CA HIS A 159 3.38 32.22 -10.81
C HIS A 159 1.97 32.13 -10.23
N ASP A 160 1.18 31.17 -10.69
CA ASP A 160 -0.19 30.98 -10.26
C ASP A 160 -0.24 30.32 -8.88
N SER A 161 -1.38 30.39 -8.23
CA SER A 161 -1.56 29.73 -6.93
C SER A 161 -1.62 28.22 -7.08
N PHE A 162 -1.03 27.50 -6.13
CA PHE A 162 -1.01 26.04 -6.17
C PHE A 162 -1.07 25.39 -4.78
N LYS A 163 -1.45 24.12 -4.78
CA LYS A 163 -1.36 23.25 -3.61
C LYS A 163 -0.84 21.87 -4.03
N VAL A 164 0.19 21.39 -3.35
CA VAL A 164 0.66 20.01 -3.47
C VAL A 164 -0.12 19.14 -2.51
N ILE A 165 -0.73 18.07 -3.02
CA ILE A 165 -1.49 17.10 -2.23
C ILE A 165 -0.72 15.79 -2.23
N PHE A 166 -0.07 15.48 -1.12
CA PHE A 166 0.54 14.19 -0.90
C PHE A 166 -0.54 13.21 -0.43
N SER A 167 -0.88 12.24 -1.27
CA SER A 167 -1.85 11.22 -0.91
C SER A 167 -1.19 9.87 -0.64
N ALA A 168 -1.81 9.08 0.20
CA ALA A 168 -1.38 7.73 0.51
C ALA A 168 -2.60 6.81 0.68
N HIS A 169 -2.43 5.51 0.47
CA HIS A 169 -3.49 4.56 0.77
C HIS A 169 -3.90 4.68 2.22
N SER A 170 -5.18 4.87 2.49
CA SER A 170 -5.69 4.92 3.85
C SER A 170 -5.52 3.56 4.55
N VAL A 171 -5.53 3.58 5.86
CA VAL A 171 -5.55 2.38 6.69
C VAL A 171 -6.67 2.50 7.72
N PRO A 172 -7.22 1.38 8.21
CA PRO A 172 -8.21 1.43 9.27
C PRO A 172 -7.69 2.16 10.50
N ILE A 173 -8.53 2.96 11.14
CA ILE A 173 -8.15 3.88 12.23
C ILE A 173 -7.48 3.16 13.42
N PHE A 174 -7.79 1.88 13.62
CA PHE A 174 -7.15 1.11 14.69
C PHE A 174 -5.64 0.84 14.45
N ALA A 175 -5.08 1.12 13.25
CA ALA A 175 -3.64 1.13 13.04
C ALA A 175 -2.94 2.06 14.04
N LEU A 176 -3.57 3.18 14.40
CA LEU A 176 -3.08 4.11 15.43
C LEU A 176 -2.90 3.44 16.79
N ASP A 177 -3.82 2.55 17.17
CA ASP A 177 -3.81 1.89 18.48
C ASP A 177 -2.67 0.88 18.62
N PHE A 178 -2.21 0.34 17.49
CA PHE A 178 -1.13 -0.62 17.44
C PHE A 178 0.27 0.03 17.38
N GLY A 179 0.33 1.37 17.34
CA GLY A 179 1.60 2.07 17.15
C GLY A 179 2.16 1.84 15.74
N ASP A 180 1.28 1.70 14.75
CA ASP A 180 1.69 1.59 13.35
C ASP A 180 2.39 2.88 12.91
N PRO A 181 3.66 2.84 12.49
CA PRO A 181 4.40 4.05 12.15
C PRO A 181 4.02 4.66 10.80
N TYR A 182 3.11 4.04 10.06
CA TYR A 182 2.77 4.38 8.67
C TYR A 182 2.42 5.86 8.49
N ILE A 183 1.55 6.37 9.36
CA ILE A 183 1.07 7.77 9.26
C ILE A 183 2.22 8.75 9.50
N ASP A 184 3.04 8.48 10.53
CA ASP A 184 4.19 9.32 10.84
C ASP A 184 5.22 9.28 9.69
N GLN A 185 5.46 8.10 9.10
CA GLN A 185 6.35 7.93 7.96
C GLN A 185 5.84 8.68 6.72
N ILE A 186 4.54 8.66 6.43
CA ILE A 186 3.93 9.41 5.33
C ILE A 186 4.11 10.92 5.56
N PHE A 187 3.85 11.42 6.75
CA PHE A 187 4.02 12.85 7.08
C PHE A 187 5.49 13.27 7.00
N GLU A 188 6.40 12.45 7.51
CA GLU A 188 7.82 12.71 7.41
C GLU A 188 8.31 12.72 5.95
N ASN A 189 7.89 11.73 5.16
CA ASN A 189 8.26 11.65 3.74
C ASN A 189 7.78 12.88 2.96
N SER A 190 6.52 13.26 3.13
CA SER A 190 5.94 14.46 2.50
C SER A 190 6.69 15.72 2.92
N LYS A 191 7.03 15.85 4.20
CA LYS A 191 7.81 16.97 4.74
C LYS A 191 9.21 17.02 4.12
N LEU A 192 9.91 15.89 4.03
CA LEU A 192 11.24 15.83 3.43
C LEU A 192 11.24 16.27 1.96
N VAL A 193 10.23 15.86 1.18
CA VAL A 193 10.06 16.32 -0.20
C VAL A 193 9.71 17.81 -0.25
N ALA A 194 8.81 18.29 0.61
CA ALA A 194 8.44 19.70 0.68
C ALA A 194 9.63 20.60 1.07
N GLU A 195 10.47 20.15 1.98
CA GLU A 195 11.71 20.86 2.38
C GLU A 195 12.70 20.99 1.21
N LYS A 196 12.88 19.92 0.40
CA LYS A 196 13.71 19.96 -0.80
C LYS A 196 13.21 20.97 -1.83
N LEU A 197 11.90 21.17 -1.91
CA LEU A 197 11.24 22.13 -2.79
C LEU A 197 11.17 23.56 -2.22
N GLY A 198 11.47 23.73 -0.93
CA GLY A 198 11.29 24.99 -0.23
C GLY A 198 9.83 25.42 -0.05
N LEU A 199 8.90 24.44 0.00
CA LEU A 199 7.47 24.72 0.19
C LEU A 199 7.17 25.13 1.63
N SER A 200 6.28 26.12 1.79
CA SER A 200 5.71 26.45 3.09
C SER A 200 4.63 25.44 3.48
N SER A 201 4.29 25.35 4.77
CA SER A 201 3.23 24.48 5.28
C SER A 201 1.84 24.77 4.69
N GLU A 202 1.64 25.96 4.10
CA GLU A 202 0.40 26.35 3.43
C GLU A 202 0.32 25.81 1.99
N GLN A 203 1.48 25.47 1.39
CA GLN A 203 1.57 25.05 -0.01
C GLN A 203 1.42 23.55 -0.20
N TYR A 204 1.38 22.74 0.86
CA TYR A 204 1.14 21.30 0.75
C TYR A 204 0.24 20.78 1.86
N THR A 205 -0.30 19.60 1.67
CA THR A 205 -1.07 18.87 2.68
C THR A 205 -0.94 17.37 2.45
N ASN A 206 -1.30 16.58 3.47
CA ASN A 206 -1.44 15.13 3.36
C ASN A 206 -2.92 14.76 3.35
N THR A 207 -3.28 13.81 2.52
CA THR A 207 -4.62 13.24 2.42
C THR A 207 -4.53 11.72 2.24
N TRP A 208 -5.66 11.05 2.31
CA TRP A 208 -5.75 9.62 2.16
C TRP A 208 -6.64 9.25 0.98
N GLN A 209 -6.42 8.06 0.40
CA GLN A 209 -7.17 7.55 -0.74
C GLN A 209 -7.47 6.06 -0.58
N SER A 210 -8.28 5.50 -1.47
CA SER A 210 -8.49 4.06 -1.63
C SER A 210 -9.09 3.38 -0.38
N GLU A 211 -9.88 4.10 0.42
CA GLU A 211 -10.57 3.47 1.55
C GLU A 211 -11.55 2.40 1.06
N SER A 212 -11.67 1.31 1.80
CA SER A 212 -12.60 0.24 1.49
C SER A 212 -13.79 0.26 2.44
N ASP A 213 -15.00 0.11 1.93
CA ASP A 213 -16.21 -0.06 2.75
C ASP A 213 -16.24 -1.46 3.38
N ILE A 214 -15.51 -1.59 4.48
CA ILE A 214 -15.47 -2.82 5.28
C ILE A 214 -16.18 -2.67 6.63
N GLY A 215 -16.95 -1.58 6.80
CA GLY A 215 -17.68 -1.27 8.03
C GLY A 215 -16.78 -0.89 9.21
N ILE A 216 -15.56 -0.43 8.95
CA ILE A 216 -14.57 0.05 9.92
C ILE A 216 -14.14 1.44 9.47
N PRO A 217 -14.04 2.44 10.36
CA PRO A 217 -13.52 3.76 10.01
C PRO A 217 -12.06 3.69 9.54
N TRP A 218 -11.74 4.51 8.55
CA TRP A 218 -10.40 4.67 7.99
C TRP A 218 -9.82 6.03 8.34
N ILE A 219 -8.51 6.19 8.21
CA ILE A 219 -7.84 7.47 8.45
C ILE A 219 -8.32 8.52 7.46
N LYS A 220 -8.58 9.72 7.97
CA LYS A 220 -9.12 10.86 7.23
C LYS A 220 -8.13 12.05 7.24
N PRO A 221 -8.31 13.08 6.39
CA PRO A 221 -9.39 13.21 5.40
C PRO A 221 -9.12 12.37 4.14
N ASP A 222 -10.16 11.80 3.53
CA ASP A 222 -10.10 11.31 2.15
C ASP A 222 -9.81 12.46 1.20
N VAL A 223 -9.09 12.21 0.10
CA VAL A 223 -8.64 13.26 -0.83
C VAL A 223 -9.81 13.98 -1.50
N LEU A 224 -10.86 13.25 -1.88
CA LEU A 224 -12.05 13.85 -2.51
C LEU A 224 -12.89 14.63 -1.50
N GLU A 225 -13.01 14.14 -0.27
CA GLU A 225 -13.66 14.86 0.84
C GLU A 225 -12.91 16.15 1.12
N TYR A 226 -11.56 16.07 1.29
CA TYR A 226 -10.72 17.24 1.50
C TYR A 226 -10.94 18.30 0.45
N LEU A 227 -10.95 17.93 -0.83
CA LEU A 227 -11.15 18.89 -1.94
C LEU A 227 -12.54 19.55 -1.89
N ARG A 228 -13.60 18.79 -1.61
CA ARG A 228 -14.97 19.31 -1.52
C ARG A 228 -15.21 20.24 -0.33
N GLU A 229 -14.45 20.09 0.74
CA GLU A 229 -14.54 20.94 1.93
C GLU A 229 -13.83 22.28 1.78
N GLN A 230 -12.98 22.45 0.76
CA GLN A 230 -12.32 23.73 0.51
C GLN A 230 -13.34 24.77 0.00
N THR A 231 -13.39 25.94 0.65
CA THR A 231 -14.22 27.06 0.22
C THR A 231 -13.61 27.86 -0.93
N GLU A 232 -12.30 27.81 -1.07
CA GLU A 232 -11.52 28.44 -2.12
C GLU A 232 -10.49 27.43 -2.65
N HIS A 233 -10.32 27.37 -3.97
CA HIS A 233 -9.38 26.49 -4.61
C HIS A 233 -8.22 27.29 -5.23
N PRO A 234 -6.98 26.78 -5.20
CA PRO A 234 -5.89 27.36 -5.97
C PRO A 234 -6.12 27.15 -7.48
N ASP A 235 -5.35 27.82 -8.30
CA ASP A 235 -5.37 27.62 -9.76
C ASP A 235 -4.91 26.22 -10.17
N HIS A 236 -4.03 25.60 -9.35
CA HIS A 236 -3.41 24.31 -9.64
C HIS A 236 -3.38 23.41 -8.41
N TYR A 237 -3.82 22.16 -8.58
CA TYR A 237 -3.53 21.06 -7.64
C TYR A 237 -2.48 20.13 -8.25
N ILE A 238 -1.51 19.71 -7.44
CA ILE A 238 -0.47 18.75 -7.81
C ILE A 238 -0.61 17.56 -6.89
N PHE A 239 -1.10 16.43 -7.41
CA PHE A 239 -1.31 15.20 -6.65
C PHE A 239 -0.07 14.33 -6.69
N VAL A 240 0.37 13.84 -5.55
CA VAL A 240 1.55 12.99 -5.38
C VAL A 240 1.17 11.79 -4.54
N SER A 241 0.96 10.64 -5.18
CA SER A 241 0.64 9.38 -4.49
C SER A 241 1.90 8.80 -3.85
N ILE A 242 2.34 9.42 -2.74
CA ILE A 242 3.68 9.26 -2.17
C ILE A 242 3.94 7.87 -1.56
N SER A 243 2.89 7.12 -1.24
CA SER A 243 3.00 5.74 -0.71
C SER A 243 3.32 4.69 -1.76
N PHE A 244 3.27 5.05 -3.04
CA PHE A 244 3.46 4.14 -4.16
C PHE A 244 4.69 4.51 -4.99
N ILE A 245 5.16 3.56 -5.80
CA ILE A 245 6.31 3.77 -6.68
C ILE A 245 6.04 3.42 -8.14
N SER A 246 4.94 2.77 -8.43
CA SER A 246 4.60 2.29 -9.78
C SER A 246 3.15 2.59 -10.14
N GLU A 247 2.90 2.81 -11.44
CA GLU A 247 1.54 3.00 -11.96
C GLU A 247 0.70 1.74 -11.75
N HIS A 248 -0.45 1.90 -11.11
CA HIS A 248 -1.45 0.85 -10.86
C HIS A 248 -2.84 1.47 -10.64
N ILE A 249 -3.85 0.67 -10.36
CA ILE A 249 -5.23 1.12 -10.29
C ILE A 249 -5.44 2.28 -9.30
N GLU A 250 -4.86 2.22 -8.11
CA GLU A 250 -5.05 3.23 -7.06
C GLU A 250 -4.37 4.57 -7.35
N VAL A 251 -3.47 4.60 -8.36
CA VAL A 251 -2.92 5.84 -8.91
C VAL A 251 -3.72 6.28 -10.12
N LEU A 252 -3.92 5.37 -11.09
CA LEU A 252 -4.55 5.69 -12.36
C LEU A 252 -6.05 5.97 -12.23
N PHE A 253 -6.75 5.32 -11.30
CA PHE A 253 -8.17 5.56 -11.09
C PHE A 253 -8.41 6.66 -10.06
N ASP A 254 -7.89 6.53 -8.84
CA ASP A 254 -8.21 7.46 -7.75
C ASP A 254 -7.67 8.88 -8.06
N ASN A 255 -6.48 8.99 -8.70
CA ASN A 255 -5.92 10.30 -9.04
C ASN A 255 -6.30 10.75 -10.47
N ASP A 256 -5.95 9.95 -11.51
CA ASP A 256 -6.09 10.40 -12.89
C ASP A 256 -7.54 10.36 -13.40
N VAL A 257 -8.48 9.73 -12.65
CA VAL A 257 -9.92 9.77 -12.94
C VAL A 257 -10.65 10.60 -11.89
N GLU A 258 -10.69 10.17 -10.63
CA GLU A 258 -11.56 10.80 -9.64
C GLU A 258 -11.09 12.20 -9.23
N CYS A 259 -9.80 12.37 -8.87
CA CYS A 259 -9.26 13.69 -8.55
C CYS A 259 -9.24 14.61 -9.78
N TYR A 260 -8.94 14.06 -10.97
CA TYR A 260 -9.01 14.81 -12.21
C TYR A 260 -10.42 15.32 -12.50
N ASP A 261 -11.43 14.44 -12.46
CA ASP A 261 -12.82 14.81 -12.71
C ASP A 261 -13.30 15.90 -11.73
N LEU A 262 -12.90 15.80 -10.46
CA LEU A 262 -13.24 16.79 -9.44
C LEU A 262 -12.55 18.15 -9.67
N CYS A 263 -11.29 18.15 -10.11
CA CYS A 263 -10.60 19.38 -10.53
C CYS A 263 -11.30 20.06 -11.72
N GLN A 264 -11.79 19.28 -12.70
CA GLN A 264 -12.57 19.82 -13.82
C GLN A 264 -13.91 20.43 -13.33
N GLU A 265 -14.58 19.80 -12.35
CA GLU A 265 -15.79 20.34 -11.73
C GLU A 265 -15.54 21.70 -11.07
N PHE A 266 -14.43 21.87 -10.38
CA PHE A 266 -14.03 23.12 -9.72
C PHE A 266 -13.43 24.15 -10.68
N GLY A 267 -13.10 23.75 -11.92
CA GLY A 267 -12.48 24.65 -12.91
C GLY A 267 -11.02 24.98 -12.60
N VAL A 268 -10.30 24.07 -11.94
CA VAL A 268 -8.89 24.19 -11.58
C VAL A 268 -8.01 23.19 -12.35
N ASN A 269 -6.74 23.48 -12.45
CA ASN A 269 -5.81 22.63 -13.17
C ASN A 269 -5.36 21.43 -12.31
N TYR A 270 -5.45 20.23 -12.89
CA TYR A 270 -4.95 18.99 -12.33
C TYR A 270 -3.56 18.70 -12.83
N HIS A 271 -2.65 18.34 -11.95
CA HIS A 271 -1.33 17.83 -12.28
C HIS A 271 -0.98 16.63 -11.41
N ARG A 272 -0.24 15.71 -11.97
CA ARG A 272 0.39 14.60 -11.24
C ARG A 272 1.76 14.31 -11.87
N PRO A 273 2.86 14.29 -11.09
CA PRO A 273 4.12 13.76 -11.61
C PRO A 273 3.94 12.28 -11.96
N PRO A 274 4.65 11.77 -13.00
CA PRO A 274 4.62 10.33 -13.26
C PRO A 274 5.07 9.56 -12.02
N MET A 275 4.63 8.31 -11.88
CA MET A 275 5.19 7.44 -10.85
C MET A 275 6.65 7.10 -11.19
N PRO A 276 7.49 6.79 -10.17
CA PRO A 276 8.88 6.43 -10.40
C PRO A 276 9.08 5.30 -11.41
N ASN A 277 8.26 4.23 -11.32
CA ASN A 277 8.32 3.10 -12.25
C ASN A 277 9.76 2.57 -12.42
N THR A 278 10.32 2.70 -13.62
CA THR A 278 11.67 2.24 -13.96
C THR A 278 12.70 3.38 -14.02
N ASP A 279 12.41 4.54 -13.43
CA ASP A 279 13.37 5.65 -13.35
C ASP A 279 14.65 5.20 -12.63
N SER A 280 15.79 5.63 -13.14
CA SER A 280 17.09 5.21 -12.59
C SER A 280 17.26 5.58 -11.12
N ARG A 281 16.65 6.67 -10.65
CA ARG A 281 16.68 7.10 -9.23
C ARG A 281 15.93 6.13 -8.34
N LEU A 282 14.80 5.57 -8.79
CA LEU A 282 14.12 4.49 -8.06
C LEU A 282 15.01 3.24 -8.00
N ILE A 283 15.57 2.83 -9.14
CA ILE A 283 16.45 1.65 -9.16
C ILE A 283 17.66 1.85 -8.25
N ASP A 284 18.25 3.05 -8.23
CA ASP A 284 19.35 3.38 -7.31
C ASP A 284 18.90 3.33 -5.84
N ALA A 285 17.69 3.81 -5.51
CA ALA A 285 17.11 3.71 -4.18
C ALA A 285 16.94 2.25 -3.75
N LEU A 286 16.35 1.38 -4.59
CA LEU A 286 16.15 -0.03 -4.30
C LEU A 286 17.48 -0.76 -4.08
N VAL A 287 18.47 -0.52 -4.94
CA VAL A 287 19.81 -1.13 -4.82
C VAL A 287 20.51 -0.64 -3.56
N ASN A 288 20.45 0.66 -3.25
CA ASN A 288 21.04 1.21 -2.04
C ASN A 288 20.39 0.63 -0.78
N THR A 289 19.06 0.53 -0.78
CA THR A 289 18.28 -0.10 0.29
C THR A 289 18.76 -1.53 0.58
N VAL A 290 19.03 -2.33 -0.45
CA VAL A 290 19.61 -3.66 -0.29
C VAL A 290 21.00 -3.56 0.33
N ARG A 291 21.87 -2.69 -0.21
CA ARG A 291 23.30 -2.57 0.21
C ARG A 291 23.47 -2.14 1.66
N VAL A 292 22.64 -1.18 2.14
CA VAL A 292 22.75 -0.71 3.51
C VAL A 292 22.23 -1.71 4.54
N ASN A 293 21.35 -2.62 4.10
CA ASN A 293 20.73 -3.62 4.97
C ASN A 293 21.38 -5.01 4.89
N GLU A 294 22.19 -5.34 3.88
CA GLU A 294 22.69 -6.71 3.60
C GLU A 294 23.51 -7.35 4.72
N ASN A 295 23.95 -6.58 5.70
CA ASN A 295 24.73 -7.04 6.86
C ASN A 295 23.90 -7.17 8.14
N GLN A 296 22.58 -6.94 8.08
CA GLN A 296 21.70 -7.16 9.22
C GLN A 296 21.44 -8.65 9.45
N GLU A 297 20.78 -8.96 10.55
CA GLU A 297 20.52 -10.32 10.98
C GLU A 297 19.42 -10.98 10.11
N PHE A 298 19.72 -12.13 9.56
CA PHE A 298 18.75 -12.99 8.89
C PHE A 298 18.08 -13.89 9.92
N LYS A 299 16.75 -14.09 9.78
CA LYS A 299 15.93 -14.87 10.71
C LYS A 299 15.18 -15.98 10.00
N GLU A 300 14.90 -17.05 10.72
CA GLU A 300 13.89 -18.00 10.29
C GLU A 300 12.52 -17.41 10.54
N PHE A 301 11.70 -17.37 9.50
CA PHE A 301 10.28 -17.06 9.63
C PHE A 301 9.55 -18.41 9.66
N LEU A 302 9.09 -18.77 10.83
CA LEU A 302 8.12 -19.85 11.02
C LEU A 302 6.75 -19.20 11.19
N PRO A 303 5.67 -19.83 10.74
CA PRO A 303 4.34 -19.29 10.97
C PRO A 303 4.14 -19.14 12.48
N GLU A 304 4.32 -17.92 12.97
CA GLU A 304 3.89 -17.59 14.33
C GLU A 304 2.36 -17.70 14.37
N GLU A 305 1.86 -18.40 15.35
CA GLU A 305 0.45 -18.27 15.67
C GLU A 305 0.17 -16.81 15.99
N GLU A 306 -0.63 -16.14 15.16
CA GLU A 306 -0.99 -14.73 15.34
C GLU A 306 -1.61 -14.55 16.73
N THR A 307 -0.83 -14.09 17.68
CA THR A 307 -1.32 -13.60 18.95
C THR A 307 -1.62 -12.12 18.81
N PHE A 308 -2.79 -11.79 18.28
CA PHE A 308 -3.38 -10.45 18.42
C PHE A 308 -4.07 -10.32 19.79
N ASP A 309 -3.57 -11.02 20.80
CA ASP A 309 -4.10 -10.96 22.14
C ASP A 309 -3.65 -9.66 22.80
N GLU A 310 -4.63 -8.84 23.20
CA GLU A 310 -4.55 -7.77 24.20
C GLU A 310 -4.11 -6.36 23.73
N LEU A 311 -4.37 -5.93 22.51
CA LEU A 311 -4.25 -4.51 22.23
C LEU A 311 -5.55 -3.79 22.61
N VAL A 312 -5.46 -3.02 23.68
CA VAL A 312 -6.56 -2.17 24.16
C VAL A 312 -6.60 -0.90 23.32
N PRO A 313 -7.70 -0.60 22.62
CA PRO A 313 -7.80 0.61 21.81
C PRO A 313 -7.56 1.87 22.64
N SER A 314 -6.94 2.88 22.03
CA SER A 314 -6.79 4.21 22.63
C SER A 314 -8.15 4.82 22.99
N ASP A 315 -8.15 5.82 23.83
CA ASP A 315 -9.40 6.52 24.16
C ASP A 315 -9.95 7.29 22.94
N GLU A 316 -9.09 7.69 21.99
CA GLU A 316 -9.48 8.32 20.73
C GLU A 316 -10.23 7.32 19.84
N THR A 317 -9.69 6.12 19.64
CA THR A 317 -10.37 5.04 18.91
C THR A 317 -11.68 4.63 19.58
N LYS A 318 -11.71 4.58 20.92
CA LYS A 318 -12.96 4.30 21.66
C LYS A 318 -14.02 5.37 21.44
N ASN A 319 -13.63 6.64 21.39
CA ASN A 319 -14.55 7.74 21.14
C ASN A 319 -15.11 7.69 19.72
N ILE A 320 -14.26 7.52 18.70
CA ILE A 320 -14.68 7.37 17.30
C ILE A 320 -15.61 6.17 17.13
N LEU A 321 -15.31 5.04 17.78
CA LEU A 321 -16.15 3.86 17.76
C LEU A 321 -17.50 4.07 18.50
N ALA A 322 -17.52 4.94 19.51
CA ALA A 322 -18.75 5.27 20.25
C ALA A 322 -19.68 6.20 19.45
N GLU A 323 -19.11 7.08 18.62
CA GLU A 323 -19.83 8.03 17.78
C GLU A 323 -20.32 7.42 16.46
N SER A 324 -19.71 6.33 15.98
CA SER A 324 -20.15 5.65 14.77
C SER A 324 -21.43 4.81 15.02
N GLU A 325 -22.55 5.26 14.50
CA GLU A 325 -23.87 4.62 14.70
C GLU A 325 -24.01 3.27 13.95
N ASP A 326 -23.26 3.05 12.86
CA ASP A 326 -23.44 1.94 11.90
C ASP A 326 -22.26 0.95 11.79
N LEU A 327 -21.61 0.61 12.88
CA LEU A 327 -20.57 -0.43 12.88
C LEU A 327 -21.17 -1.82 12.56
N GLN A 328 -21.14 -2.21 11.30
CA GLN A 328 -21.54 -3.55 10.87
C GLN A 328 -20.31 -4.45 10.68
N MET A 329 -20.45 -5.72 11.06
CA MET A 329 -19.41 -6.70 10.77
C MET A 329 -19.25 -6.87 9.27
N PRO A 330 -18.01 -6.69 8.74
CA PRO A 330 -17.76 -6.85 7.30
C PRO A 330 -18.26 -8.20 6.80
N GLU A 331 -18.90 -8.22 5.64
CA GLU A 331 -19.51 -9.42 5.08
C GLU A 331 -18.50 -10.55 4.83
N PHE A 332 -17.25 -10.17 4.46
CA PHE A 332 -16.16 -11.13 4.29
C PHE A 332 -15.78 -11.82 5.62
N VAL A 333 -15.83 -11.10 6.76
CA VAL A 333 -15.56 -11.68 8.09
C VAL A 333 -16.65 -12.65 8.46
N LYS A 334 -17.94 -12.33 8.18
CA LYS A 334 -19.06 -13.24 8.38
C LYS A 334 -18.87 -14.52 7.60
N LYS A 335 -18.54 -14.42 6.30
CA LYS A 335 -18.30 -15.58 5.44
C LYS A 335 -17.05 -16.37 5.86
N LEU A 336 -16.02 -15.72 6.38
CA LEU A 336 -14.83 -16.40 6.90
C LEU A 336 -15.16 -17.23 8.15
N ILE A 337 -15.98 -16.67 9.06
CA ILE A 337 -16.49 -17.38 10.25
C ILE A 337 -17.35 -18.58 9.84
N GLU A 338 -18.22 -18.41 8.86
CA GLU A 338 -19.04 -19.51 8.33
C GLU A 338 -18.20 -20.63 7.70
N LYS A 339 -17.15 -20.27 6.96
CA LYS A 339 -16.29 -21.22 6.25
C LYS A 339 -15.32 -21.98 7.15
N LYS A 340 -14.75 -21.31 8.17
CA LYS A 340 -13.69 -21.89 9.04
C LYS A 340 -14.19 -22.36 10.40
N GLY A 341 -15.41 -22.01 10.79
CA GLY A 341 -15.88 -22.15 12.16
C GLY A 341 -15.37 -20.98 13.03
N ARG A 342 -16.17 -20.54 13.96
CA ARG A 342 -15.92 -19.34 14.79
C ARG A 342 -14.67 -19.48 15.67
N GLU A 343 -14.45 -20.67 16.22
CA GLU A 343 -13.29 -21.00 17.05
C GLU A 343 -11.95 -21.00 16.30
N ASN A 344 -12.00 -21.08 14.95
CA ASN A 344 -10.82 -21.13 14.11
C ASN A 344 -10.49 -19.78 13.45
N VAL A 345 -11.28 -18.73 13.75
CA VAL A 345 -11.04 -17.37 13.29
C VAL A 345 -10.55 -16.55 14.47
N LYS A 346 -9.25 -16.34 14.56
CA LYS A 346 -8.68 -15.36 15.48
C LYS A 346 -9.16 -13.98 15.06
N MET A 347 -9.92 -13.32 15.92
CA MET A 347 -10.50 -12.01 15.62
C MET A 347 -9.72 -10.92 16.36
N PRO A 348 -9.32 -9.85 15.67
CA PRO A 348 -8.82 -8.65 16.35
C PRO A 348 -9.81 -8.18 17.41
N TYR A 349 -9.30 -7.62 18.50
CA TYR A 349 -10.11 -7.10 19.61
C TYR A 349 -11.28 -6.23 19.14
N LEU A 350 -11.02 -5.35 18.15
CA LEU A 350 -12.02 -4.46 17.57
C LEU A 350 -13.20 -5.24 16.96
N ILE A 351 -12.92 -6.27 16.16
CA ILE A 351 -13.96 -7.11 15.54
C ILE A 351 -14.74 -7.85 16.65
N LYS A 352 -14.06 -8.30 17.70
CA LYS A 352 -14.71 -8.90 18.89
C LYS A 352 -15.68 -7.91 19.52
N LYS A 353 -15.26 -6.66 19.75
CA LYS A 353 -16.11 -5.60 20.33
C LYS A 353 -17.29 -5.19 19.43
N MET A 354 -17.08 -5.14 18.12
CA MET A 354 -18.18 -4.91 17.17
C MET A 354 -19.25 -6.02 17.25
N LEU A 355 -18.82 -7.26 17.38
CA LEU A 355 -19.70 -8.42 17.54
C LEU A 355 -20.46 -8.39 18.86
N GLU A 356 -19.82 -7.98 19.96
CA GLU A 356 -20.46 -7.78 21.25
C GLU A 356 -21.51 -6.66 21.18
N LYS A 357 -21.18 -5.52 20.54
CA LYS A 357 -22.09 -4.39 20.34
C LYS A 357 -23.29 -4.77 19.45
N ALA A 358 -23.07 -5.59 18.43
CA ALA A 358 -24.12 -6.12 17.56
C ALA A 358 -24.95 -7.25 18.21
N GLY A 359 -24.70 -7.60 19.47
CA GLY A 359 -25.41 -8.70 20.17
C GLY A 359 -25.12 -10.10 19.62
N LYS A 360 -24.06 -10.24 18.83
CA LYS A 360 -23.63 -11.50 18.20
C LYS A 360 -22.56 -12.24 18.99
N LEU A 361 -22.02 -11.62 20.03
CA LEU A 361 -21.16 -12.20 21.05
C LEU A 361 -21.73 -11.89 22.44
N PRO A 362 -21.62 -12.80 23.44
CA PRO A 362 -21.89 -12.42 24.82
C PRO A 362 -20.93 -11.31 25.25
N LYS A 363 -21.44 -10.34 26.00
CA LYS A 363 -20.59 -9.35 26.68
C LYS A 363 -19.82 -10.08 27.78
N GLU A 364 -18.50 -9.97 27.77
CA GLU A 364 -17.68 -10.38 28.92
C GLU A 364 -17.90 -9.47 30.10
#